data_5165563940f8cb62512e12890825df00
#
_entry.id   5165563940f8cb62512e12890825df00
#
_cell.length_a   1.000
_cell.length_b   1.000
_cell.length_c   1.000
_cell.angle_alpha   90.00
_cell.angle_beta   90.00
_cell.angle_gamma   90.00
#
_symmetry.space_group_name_H-M   'P 1'
#
loop_
_entity.id
_entity.type
_entity.pdbx_description
1 polymer ?
#
loop_
_entity_poly.entity_id
_entity_poly.type
_entity_poly.pdbx_seq_one_letter_code
_entity_poly.pdbx_strand_id
1 'polypeptide(L)'
;MAKVKYGLKNVHYAVWDPEKSQYKTPVKAPGAKKLTVEYDGDVTKFYADDVVYATFVDSSSISGELELADTEEQMLIDLLGYIDDSGLLLEDMDSTGVEFALMFEVNGDPYKRRCVYYSCKLSRPNTEANTKEDTTDPDTDTYSFSAAGKQLQVKGEAKSISKATVKSTDKAKYDSFFESVLLPTASA
;
A
#
# COMPACT_ATOMS: atom_id res chain seq x y z
N MET A 1 20.56 -7.58 21.70
CA MET A 1 20.66 -6.90 20.39
C MET A 1 19.50 -5.94 20.25
N ALA A 2 19.77 -4.66 19.99
CA ALA A 2 18.70 -3.69 19.72
C ALA A 2 17.96 -4.09 18.43
N LYS A 3 16.62 -4.14 18.49
CA LYS A 3 15.78 -4.45 17.34
C LYS A 3 15.40 -3.14 16.65
N VAL A 4 16.15 -2.75 15.63
CA VAL A 4 15.90 -1.54 14.85
C VAL A 4 15.44 -1.96 13.44
N LYS A 5 14.36 -1.34 12.95
CA LYS A 5 13.88 -1.51 11.58
C LYS A 5 14.41 -0.37 10.72
N TYR A 6 14.98 -0.68 9.57
CA TYR A 6 15.45 0.30 8.60
C TYR A 6 15.42 -0.29 7.18
N GLY A 7 15.39 0.57 6.18
CA GLY A 7 15.52 0.19 4.77
C GLY A 7 14.26 -0.42 4.18
N LEU A 8 13.46 0.41 3.52
CA LEU A 8 12.40 -0.02 2.61
C LEU A 8 13.00 -0.77 1.42
N LYS A 9 12.40 -1.88 1.04
CA LYS A 9 12.91 -2.73 -0.04
C LYS A 9 11.78 -3.48 -0.74
N ASN A 10 12.01 -3.83 -2.01
CA ASN A 10 11.12 -4.69 -2.78
C ASN A 10 9.67 -4.22 -2.75
N VAL A 11 9.44 -2.94 -3.06
CA VAL A 11 8.08 -2.42 -3.24
C VAL A 11 7.50 -2.99 -4.53
N HIS A 12 6.29 -3.54 -4.42
CA HIS A 12 5.50 -4.06 -5.53
C HIS A 12 4.06 -3.58 -5.39
N TYR A 13 3.38 -3.50 -6.49
CA TYR A 13 1.93 -3.31 -6.53
C TYR A 13 1.28 -4.44 -7.33
N ALA A 14 0.04 -4.75 -7.01
CA ALA A 14 -0.75 -5.72 -7.75
C ALA A 14 -2.17 -5.19 -7.93
N VAL A 15 -2.55 -4.95 -9.17
CA VAL A 15 -3.86 -4.41 -9.53
C VAL A 15 -4.96 -5.42 -9.22
N TRP A 16 -6.07 -4.95 -8.65
CA TRP A 16 -7.26 -5.76 -8.47
C TRP A 16 -8.05 -5.89 -9.77
N ASP A 17 -8.36 -7.11 -10.17
CA ASP A 17 -9.23 -7.43 -11.30
C ASP A 17 -10.64 -7.77 -10.76
N PRO A 18 -11.62 -6.86 -10.90
CA PRO A 18 -12.97 -7.07 -10.36
C PRO A 18 -13.74 -8.16 -11.11
N GLU A 19 -13.46 -8.39 -12.40
CA GLU A 19 -14.13 -9.42 -13.18
C GLU A 19 -13.76 -10.83 -12.73
N LYS A 20 -12.49 -11.03 -12.42
CA LYS A 20 -11.97 -12.31 -11.94
C LYS A 20 -11.96 -12.42 -10.42
N SER A 21 -12.28 -11.34 -9.69
CA SER A 21 -12.20 -11.26 -8.23
C SER A 21 -10.83 -11.71 -7.68
N GLN A 22 -9.75 -11.29 -8.33
CA GLN A 22 -8.38 -11.64 -7.96
C GLN A 22 -7.40 -10.49 -8.25
N TYR A 23 -6.23 -10.53 -7.63
CA TYR A 23 -5.14 -9.63 -7.98
C TYR A 23 -4.40 -10.14 -9.21
N LYS A 24 -3.98 -9.22 -10.08
CA LYS A 24 -3.02 -9.50 -11.14
C LYS A 24 -1.66 -9.85 -10.55
N THR A 25 -0.74 -10.34 -11.37
CA THR A 25 0.65 -10.59 -10.96
C THR A 25 1.29 -9.33 -10.40
N PRO A 26 1.94 -9.39 -9.24
CA PRO A 26 2.63 -8.24 -8.67
C PRO A 26 3.72 -7.69 -9.61
N VAL A 27 3.72 -6.37 -9.77
CA VAL A 27 4.71 -5.62 -10.54
C VAL A 27 5.61 -4.87 -9.57
N LYS A 28 6.91 -4.89 -9.82
CA LYS A 28 7.89 -4.19 -8.99
C LYS A 28 7.82 -2.69 -9.26
N ALA A 29 7.80 -1.88 -8.18
CA ALA A 29 7.99 -0.42 -8.25
C ALA A 29 9.43 -0.11 -7.80
N PRO A 30 10.38 0.07 -8.74
CA PRO A 30 11.77 0.38 -8.40
C PRO A 30 11.90 1.80 -7.85
N GLY A 31 13.02 2.11 -7.21
CA GLY A 31 13.33 3.47 -6.76
C GLY A 31 12.60 3.92 -5.48
N ALA A 32 11.94 3.02 -4.76
CA ALA A 32 11.24 3.40 -3.53
C ALA A 32 12.20 3.89 -2.46
N LYS A 33 12.05 5.16 -2.07
CA LYS A 33 12.86 5.89 -1.10
C LYS A 33 12.22 5.88 0.29
N LYS A 34 10.91 6.12 0.37
CA LYS A 34 10.17 6.22 1.62
C LYS A 34 8.75 5.67 1.48
N LEU A 35 8.28 5.03 2.51
CA LEU A 35 6.87 4.64 2.67
C LEU A 35 6.43 5.02 4.07
N THR A 36 5.42 5.86 4.16
CA THR A 36 4.75 6.22 5.41
C THR A 36 3.34 5.65 5.40
N VAL A 37 2.89 5.10 6.51
CA VAL A 37 1.51 4.61 6.66
C VAL A 37 0.99 5.08 8.01
N GLU A 38 -0.12 5.76 7.99
CA GLU A 38 -0.79 6.30 9.15
C GLU A 38 -2.16 5.65 9.31
N TYR A 39 -2.57 5.48 10.55
CA TYR A 39 -3.88 4.95 10.91
C TYR A 39 -4.67 6.06 11.57
N ASP A 40 -5.69 6.56 10.88
CA ASP A 40 -6.57 7.60 11.40
C ASP A 40 -7.70 6.92 12.17
N GLY A 41 -7.80 7.16 13.45
CA GLY A 41 -8.85 6.62 14.30
C GLY A 41 -9.08 7.49 15.51
N ASP A 42 -10.33 7.88 15.70
CA ASP A 42 -10.75 8.62 16.86
C ASP A 42 -11.27 7.70 17.96
N VAL A 43 -10.89 8.03 19.19
CA VAL A 43 -11.44 7.39 20.38
C VAL A 43 -12.51 8.30 20.97
N THR A 44 -13.77 7.96 20.71
CA THR A 44 -14.91 8.70 21.27
C THR A 44 -15.30 8.09 22.61
N LYS A 45 -15.29 8.93 23.66
CA LYS A 45 -15.77 8.55 24.99
C LYS A 45 -17.20 9.02 25.17
N PHE A 46 -18.07 8.12 25.51
CA PHE A 46 -19.42 8.42 25.92
C PHE A 46 -19.51 8.50 27.45
N TYR A 47 -20.00 9.62 27.94
CA TYR A 47 -20.13 9.89 29.39
C TYR A 47 -21.59 9.73 29.79
N ALA A 48 -21.84 9.06 30.92
CA ALA A 48 -23.11 9.02 31.61
C ALA A 48 -22.82 9.07 33.12
N ASP A 49 -23.65 9.79 33.86
CA ASP A 49 -23.49 9.99 35.32
C ASP A 49 -22.09 10.49 35.72
N ASP A 50 -21.53 11.44 34.97
CA ASP A 50 -20.19 12.05 35.15
C ASP A 50 -18.99 11.07 35.07
N VAL A 51 -19.22 9.87 34.59
CA VAL A 51 -18.18 8.86 34.32
C VAL A 51 -18.13 8.41 32.87
N VAL A 52 -16.96 7.92 32.45
CA VAL A 52 -16.84 7.31 31.10
C VAL A 52 -17.63 6.01 31.11
N TYR A 53 -18.83 6.02 30.51
CA TYR A 53 -19.71 4.86 30.43
C TYR A 53 -19.31 3.89 29.32
N ALA A 54 -18.88 4.40 28.17
CA ALA A 54 -18.42 3.61 27.04
C ALA A 54 -17.31 4.32 26.26
N THR A 55 -16.42 3.54 25.66
CA THR A 55 -15.40 4.05 24.76
C THR A 55 -15.58 3.37 23.40
N PHE A 56 -15.77 4.17 22.36
CA PHE A 56 -15.86 3.70 20.98
C PHE A 56 -14.54 4.03 20.29
N VAL A 57 -13.97 3.04 19.62
CA VAL A 57 -12.80 3.23 18.76
C VAL A 57 -13.31 3.07 17.34
N ASP A 58 -13.35 4.18 16.59
CA ASP A 58 -13.64 4.10 15.18
C ASP A 58 -12.47 3.39 14.48
N SER A 59 -12.80 2.36 13.71
CA SER A 59 -11.83 1.68 12.85
C SER A 59 -11.55 2.60 11.66
N SER A 60 -10.46 3.23 11.76
CA SER A 60 -9.97 4.30 10.93
C SER A 60 -9.73 3.93 9.47
N SER A 61 -9.71 4.96 8.67
CA SER A 61 -9.06 4.97 7.37
C SER A 61 -7.54 4.79 7.58
N ILE A 62 -6.91 4.22 6.58
CA ILE A 62 -5.46 4.12 6.50
C ILE A 62 -5.05 5.04 5.38
N SER A 63 -4.17 5.98 5.68
CA SER A 63 -3.56 6.87 4.72
C SER A 63 -2.05 6.63 4.68
N GLY A 64 -1.41 7.05 3.61
CA GLY A 64 0.04 6.94 3.53
C GLY A 64 0.62 7.68 2.34
N GLU A 65 1.94 7.70 2.31
CA GLU A 65 2.73 8.30 1.24
C GLU A 65 3.80 7.32 0.77
N LEU A 66 3.93 7.20 -0.52
CA LEU A 66 4.99 6.45 -1.20
C LEU A 66 5.84 7.43 -2.00
N GLU A 67 7.12 7.54 -1.65
CA GLU A 67 8.11 8.35 -2.34
C GLU A 67 8.99 7.47 -3.21
N LEU A 68 9.03 7.77 -4.50
CA LEU A 68 9.82 7.10 -5.51
C LEU A 68 10.86 8.06 -6.08
N ALA A 69 12.05 7.56 -6.41
CA ALA A 69 13.10 8.35 -7.06
C ALA A 69 12.74 8.69 -8.52
N ASP A 70 11.97 7.82 -9.14
CA ASP A 70 11.43 7.96 -10.49
C ASP A 70 10.25 6.98 -10.63
N THR A 71 9.26 7.34 -11.42
CA THR A 71 8.05 6.53 -11.60
C THR A 71 7.96 5.98 -13.00
N GLU A 72 7.88 4.66 -13.11
CA GLU A 72 7.65 4.00 -14.39
C GLU A 72 6.25 4.35 -14.95
N GLU A 73 6.16 4.72 -16.22
CA GLU A 73 4.91 5.07 -16.92
C GLU A 73 3.85 3.96 -16.77
N GLN A 74 4.26 2.69 -16.76
CA GLN A 74 3.36 1.56 -16.58
C GLN A 74 2.63 1.62 -15.24
N MET A 75 3.28 2.10 -14.18
CA MET A 75 2.63 2.27 -12.87
C MET A 75 1.55 3.35 -12.92
N LEU A 76 1.76 4.44 -13.65
CA LEU A 76 0.77 5.50 -13.84
C LEU A 76 -0.45 4.98 -14.62
N ILE A 77 -0.23 4.21 -15.67
CA ILE A 77 -1.28 3.58 -16.46
C ILE A 77 -2.07 2.59 -15.58
N ASP A 78 -1.39 1.72 -14.87
CA ASP A 78 -2.01 0.65 -14.08
C ASP A 78 -2.80 1.16 -12.87
N LEU A 79 -2.30 2.19 -12.18
CA LEU A 79 -2.85 2.64 -10.90
C LEU A 79 -3.69 3.93 -11.00
N LEU A 80 -3.30 4.85 -11.87
CA LEU A 80 -3.99 6.14 -12.04
C LEU A 80 -4.88 6.18 -13.28
N GLY A 81 -4.77 5.17 -14.16
CA GLY A 81 -5.57 5.09 -15.38
C GLY A 81 -5.12 6.07 -16.45
N TYR A 82 -3.83 6.38 -16.52
CA TYR A 82 -3.26 7.14 -17.63
C TYR A 82 -3.38 6.35 -18.92
N ILE A 83 -3.43 7.05 -20.05
CA ILE A 83 -3.60 6.46 -21.38
C ILE A 83 -2.31 6.70 -22.17
N ASP A 84 -1.71 5.63 -22.68
CA ASP A 84 -0.61 5.74 -23.66
C ASP A 84 -1.19 5.80 -25.07
N ASP A 85 -1.01 6.94 -25.73
CA ASP A 85 -1.33 7.12 -27.14
C ASP A 85 -0.04 7.28 -27.94
N SER A 86 0.55 6.15 -28.33
CA SER A 86 1.72 6.09 -29.20
C SER A 86 2.93 6.88 -28.69
N GLY A 87 3.20 6.84 -27.38
CA GLY A 87 4.28 7.53 -26.73
C GLY A 87 3.89 8.92 -26.15
N LEU A 88 2.60 9.23 -26.19
CA LEU A 88 2.03 10.39 -25.51
C LEU A 88 1.24 9.91 -24.29
N LEU A 89 1.74 10.12 -23.11
CA LEU A 89 1.07 9.75 -21.86
C LEU A 89 0.04 10.82 -21.48
N LEU A 90 -1.24 10.42 -21.51
CA LEU A 90 -2.37 11.31 -21.24
C LEU A 90 -2.92 11.06 -19.84
N GLU A 91 -3.11 12.14 -19.09
CA GLU A 91 -3.80 12.10 -17.81
C GLU A 91 -5.30 12.30 -18.03
N ASP A 92 -6.08 11.25 -17.76
CA ASP A 92 -7.54 11.31 -17.82
C ASP A 92 -8.11 11.84 -16.51
N MET A 93 -8.73 13.02 -16.54
CA MET A 93 -9.32 13.66 -15.36
C MET A 93 -10.53 12.90 -14.82
N ASP A 94 -11.20 12.10 -15.62
CA ASP A 94 -12.37 11.31 -15.22
C ASP A 94 -11.95 9.95 -14.60
N SER A 95 -10.68 9.57 -14.69
CA SER A 95 -10.17 8.35 -14.05
C SER A 95 -10.23 8.45 -12.53
N THR A 96 -10.87 7.46 -11.90
CA THR A 96 -11.00 7.36 -10.44
C THR A 96 -9.88 6.59 -9.75
N GLY A 97 -8.85 6.23 -10.50
CA GLY A 97 -7.77 5.35 -10.03
C GLY A 97 -8.24 3.90 -9.82
N VAL A 98 -7.31 2.98 -9.80
CA VAL A 98 -7.57 1.54 -9.73
C VAL A 98 -7.23 1.01 -8.34
N GLU A 99 -8.04 0.07 -7.84
CA GLU A 99 -7.74 -0.62 -6.57
C GLU A 99 -6.54 -1.56 -6.76
N PHE A 100 -5.60 -1.54 -5.81
CA PHE A 100 -4.41 -2.40 -5.85
C PHE A 100 -3.98 -2.87 -4.46
N ALA A 101 -3.13 -3.89 -4.41
CA ALA A 101 -2.42 -4.29 -3.21
C ALA A 101 -1.00 -3.69 -3.23
N LEU A 102 -0.59 -3.07 -2.13
CA LEU A 102 0.76 -2.55 -1.93
C LEU A 102 1.58 -3.56 -1.12
N MET A 103 2.70 -4.00 -1.65
CA MET A 103 3.55 -5.04 -1.06
C MET A 103 4.97 -4.51 -0.87
N PHE A 104 5.59 -4.82 0.27
CA PHE A 104 6.96 -4.35 0.55
C PHE A 104 7.66 -5.19 1.61
N GLU A 105 8.96 -4.98 1.75
CA GLU A 105 9.83 -5.60 2.73
C GLU A 105 10.63 -4.53 3.48
N VAL A 106 10.91 -4.78 4.76
CA VAL A 106 11.79 -3.93 5.58
C VAL A 106 13.09 -4.69 5.84
N ASN A 107 14.20 -4.21 5.26
CA ASN A 107 15.48 -4.92 5.24
C ASN A 107 16.07 -5.17 6.63
N GLY A 108 16.04 -4.18 7.52
CA GLY A 108 16.60 -4.29 8.88
C GLY A 108 15.67 -4.95 9.90
N ASP A 109 14.54 -5.54 9.48
CA ASP A 109 13.67 -6.27 10.39
C ASP A 109 14.29 -7.62 10.77
N PRO A 110 14.48 -7.91 12.09
CA PRO A 110 15.01 -9.20 12.55
C PRO A 110 14.25 -10.42 12.07
N TYR A 111 12.96 -10.26 11.80
CA TYR A 111 12.09 -11.33 11.28
C TYR A 111 11.94 -11.29 9.74
N LYS A 112 12.61 -10.34 9.06
CA LYS A 112 12.54 -10.13 7.61
C LYS A 112 11.09 -10.16 7.12
N ARG A 113 10.21 -9.37 7.76
CA ARG A 113 8.78 -9.38 7.43
C ARG A 113 8.52 -8.76 6.08
N ARG A 114 7.66 -9.42 5.31
CA ARG A 114 7.02 -8.90 4.11
C ARG A 114 5.60 -8.52 4.45
N CYS A 115 5.18 -7.36 4.00
CA CYS A 115 3.89 -6.77 4.32
C CYS A 115 3.10 -6.53 3.05
N VAL A 116 1.79 -6.76 3.11
CA VAL A 116 0.84 -6.38 2.07
C VAL A 116 -0.30 -5.57 2.70
N TYR A 117 -0.62 -4.43 2.09
CA TYR A 117 -1.88 -3.72 2.30
C TYR A 117 -2.79 -4.05 1.15
N TYR A 118 -4.00 -4.52 1.47
CA TYR A 118 -5.02 -4.84 0.46
C TYR A 118 -5.75 -3.62 -0.02
N SER A 119 -6.57 -3.49 -0.88
CA SER A 119 -7.50 -2.40 -1.21
C SER A 119 -6.92 -0.98 -1.03
N CYS A 120 -5.76 -0.73 -1.66
CA CYS A 120 -5.16 0.60 -1.75
C CYS A 120 -5.67 1.33 -2.99
N LYS A 121 -5.77 2.66 -2.91
CA LYS A 121 -5.98 3.56 -4.06
C LYS A 121 -4.95 4.67 -4.01
N LEU A 122 -4.32 4.94 -5.14
CA LEU A 122 -3.32 6.00 -5.30
C LEU A 122 -4.02 7.31 -5.68
N SER A 123 -3.56 8.41 -5.09
CA SER A 123 -3.95 9.76 -5.51
C SER A 123 -2.92 10.29 -6.51
N ARG A 124 -3.36 11.21 -7.37
CA ARG A 124 -2.45 11.89 -8.29
C ARG A 124 -1.39 12.67 -7.52
N PRO A 125 -0.13 12.64 -7.95
CA PRO A 125 0.94 13.39 -7.32
C PRO A 125 0.83 14.87 -7.67
N ASN A 126 1.37 15.70 -6.80
CA ASN A 126 1.67 17.09 -7.18
C ASN A 126 2.92 17.09 -8.08
N THR A 127 2.90 17.93 -9.11
CA THR A 127 4.07 18.13 -9.96
C THR A 127 4.89 19.28 -9.39
N GLU A 128 6.16 19.02 -9.07
CA GLU A 128 7.12 20.01 -8.66
C GLU A 128 8.36 19.87 -9.56
N ALA A 129 8.89 20.99 -10.04
CA ALA A 129 10.08 21.00 -10.86
C ALA A 129 10.96 22.18 -10.43
N ASN A 130 12.16 21.87 -9.99
CA ASN A 130 13.13 22.86 -9.48
C ASN A 130 14.25 23.09 -10.49
N THR A 131 14.72 24.34 -10.55
CA THR A 131 15.91 24.69 -11.33
C THR A 131 17.15 24.12 -10.64
N LYS A 132 18.08 23.57 -11.42
CA LYS A 132 19.36 23.07 -10.92
C LYS A 132 20.16 24.22 -10.27
N GLU A 133 20.53 24.00 -9.01
CA GLU A 133 21.44 24.84 -8.24
C GLU A 133 22.85 24.21 -8.16
N ASP A 134 23.76 24.81 -7.40
CA ASP A 134 25.15 24.33 -7.22
C ASP A 134 25.22 22.91 -6.56
N THR A 135 24.24 22.57 -5.75
CA THR A 135 24.04 21.22 -5.20
C THR A 135 22.93 20.52 -5.95
N THR A 136 23.21 19.32 -6.46
CA THR A 136 22.19 18.49 -7.11
C THR A 136 21.42 17.74 -6.03
N ASP A 137 20.21 18.21 -5.73
CA ASP A 137 19.23 17.45 -4.92
C ASP A 137 18.25 16.79 -5.91
N PRO A 138 18.21 15.46 -5.99
CA PRO A 138 17.31 14.79 -6.93
C PRO A 138 15.85 14.99 -6.53
N ASP A 139 15.03 15.45 -7.48
CA ASP A 139 13.59 15.47 -7.33
C ASP A 139 13.06 14.03 -7.17
N THR A 140 11.98 13.88 -6.45
CA THR A 140 11.33 12.58 -6.20
C THR A 140 9.82 12.72 -6.34
N ASP A 141 9.17 11.67 -6.85
CA ASP A 141 7.72 11.61 -6.94
C ASP A 141 7.11 11.13 -5.63
N THR A 142 6.20 11.90 -5.07
CA THR A 142 5.47 11.52 -3.84
C THR A 142 4.00 11.29 -4.14
N TYR A 143 3.54 10.07 -3.88
CA TYR A 143 2.18 9.63 -4.09
C TYR A 143 1.49 9.43 -2.74
N SER A 144 0.41 10.15 -2.51
CA SER A 144 -0.51 9.82 -1.41
C SER A 144 -1.37 8.63 -1.79
N PHE A 145 -1.65 7.76 -0.84
CA PHE A 145 -2.59 6.66 -1.03
C PHE A 145 -3.49 6.49 0.18
N SER A 146 -4.67 5.95 -0.07
CA SER A 146 -5.55 5.46 0.97
C SER A 146 -5.67 3.94 0.90
N ALA A 147 -5.84 3.29 2.04
CA ALA A 147 -6.09 1.86 2.10
C ALA A 147 -7.33 1.57 2.94
N ALA A 148 -8.11 0.61 2.51
CA ALA A 148 -9.32 0.15 3.19
C ALA A 148 -9.22 -1.33 3.56
N GLY A 149 -10.13 -1.79 4.40
CA GLY A 149 -10.29 -3.21 4.65
C GLY A 149 -10.96 -3.91 3.48
N LYS A 150 -10.34 -4.97 2.98
CA LYS A 150 -10.92 -5.85 1.98
C LYS A 150 -11.67 -6.99 2.66
N GLN A 151 -12.88 -7.28 2.19
CA GLN A 151 -13.65 -8.44 2.69
C GLN A 151 -13.00 -9.73 2.22
N LEU A 152 -12.45 -10.48 3.16
CA LEU A 152 -11.76 -11.75 2.90
C LEU A 152 -12.32 -12.84 3.81
N GLN A 153 -12.34 -14.08 3.31
CA GLN A 153 -12.69 -15.24 4.12
C GLN A 153 -11.50 -15.66 4.97
N VAL A 154 -11.67 -15.63 6.28
CA VAL A 154 -10.62 -16.02 7.25
C VAL A 154 -11.20 -17.08 8.16
N LYS A 155 -10.72 -18.32 8.04
CA LYS A 155 -11.20 -19.47 8.83
C LYS A 155 -12.72 -19.63 8.82
N GLY A 156 -13.34 -19.48 7.64
CA GLY A 156 -14.79 -19.64 7.45
C GLY A 156 -15.62 -18.40 7.79
N GLU A 157 -15.01 -17.30 8.25
CA GLU A 157 -15.72 -16.06 8.56
C GLU A 157 -15.29 -14.95 7.60
N ALA A 158 -16.23 -14.12 7.17
CA ALA A 158 -15.94 -12.91 6.40
C ALA A 158 -15.41 -11.82 7.33
N LYS A 159 -14.17 -11.35 7.08
CA LYS A 159 -13.52 -10.29 7.86
C LYS A 159 -12.97 -9.20 6.96
N SER A 160 -13.05 -7.97 7.43
CA SER A 160 -12.43 -6.82 6.76
C SER A 160 -10.95 -6.76 7.15
N ILE A 161 -10.07 -7.12 6.23
CA ILE A 161 -8.63 -7.19 6.45
C ILE A 161 -7.93 -6.10 5.65
N SER A 162 -7.24 -5.20 6.33
CA SER A 162 -6.46 -4.13 5.69
C SER A 162 -5.03 -4.57 5.36
N LYS A 163 -4.42 -5.40 6.21
CA LYS A 163 -3.00 -5.73 6.14
C LYS A 163 -2.74 -7.19 6.49
N ALA A 164 -1.78 -7.80 5.79
CA ALA A 164 -1.18 -9.05 6.22
C ALA A 164 0.35 -8.94 6.28
N THR A 165 0.97 -9.82 7.06
CA THR A 165 2.42 -9.84 7.25
C THR A 165 2.90 -11.28 7.31
N VAL A 166 3.96 -11.58 6.54
CA VAL A 166 4.60 -12.90 6.51
C VAL A 166 6.02 -12.78 7.06
N LYS A 167 6.42 -13.72 7.89
CA LYS A 167 7.78 -13.82 8.44
C LYS A 167 8.62 -14.79 7.61
N SER A 168 9.93 -14.59 7.58
CA SER A 168 10.86 -15.49 6.88
C SER A 168 10.91 -16.92 7.41
N THR A 169 10.31 -17.17 8.58
CA THR A 169 10.16 -18.53 9.16
C THR A 169 9.14 -19.39 8.41
N ASP A 170 8.16 -18.78 7.74
CA ASP A 170 7.20 -19.46 6.88
C ASP A 170 7.70 -19.42 5.43
N LYS A 171 8.64 -20.29 5.10
CA LYS A 171 9.34 -20.29 3.83
C LYS A 171 8.40 -20.34 2.61
N ALA A 172 7.39 -21.21 2.63
CA ALA A 172 6.51 -21.41 1.49
C ALA A 172 5.78 -20.11 1.10
N LYS A 173 5.16 -19.42 2.07
CA LYS A 173 4.49 -18.14 1.85
C LYS A 173 5.47 -16.99 1.62
N TYR A 174 6.64 -17.08 2.25
CA TYR A 174 7.65 -16.04 2.11
C TYR A 174 8.25 -16.02 0.71
N ASP A 175 8.60 -17.18 0.16
CA ASP A 175 9.24 -17.28 -1.15
C ASP A 175 8.26 -16.85 -2.27
N SER A 176 7.00 -17.25 -2.20
CA SER A 176 5.97 -16.88 -3.17
C SER A 176 5.35 -15.49 -2.98
N PHE A 177 5.77 -14.73 -1.97
CA PHE A 177 5.11 -13.48 -1.57
C PHE A 177 5.02 -12.44 -2.69
N PHE A 178 6.04 -12.30 -3.52
CA PHE A 178 6.07 -11.36 -4.64
C PHE A 178 5.69 -11.99 -5.99
N GLU A 179 5.35 -13.27 -6.02
CA GLU A 179 4.83 -13.94 -7.21
C GLU A 179 3.30 -13.81 -7.32
N SER A 180 2.63 -13.75 -6.18
CA SER A 180 1.18 -13.54 -6.10
C SER A 180 0.80 -12.90 -4.78
N VAL A 181 -0.32 -12.15 -4.77
CA VAL A 181 -0.85 -11.58 -3.52
C VAL A 181 -1.41 -12.69 -2.65
N LEU A 182 -0.80 -12.88 -1.48
CA LEU A 182 -1.24 -13.91 -0.54
C LEU A 182 -2.55 -13.50 0.13
N LEU A 183 -3.56 -14.31 -0.04
CA LEU A 183 -4.85 -14.18 0.64
C LEU A 183 -4.96 -15.18 1.81
N PRO A 184 -5.75 -14.87 2.84
CA PRO A 184 -6.04 -15.83 3.90
C PRO A 184 -6.66 -17.11 3.34
N THR A 185 -6.41 -18.24 4.00
CA THR A 185 -7.07 -19.49 3.65
C THR A 185 -8.53 -19.47 4.10
N ALA A 186 -9.44 -19.84 3.18
CA ALA A 186 -10.89 -19.87 3.44
C ALA A 186 -11.30 -21.05 4.35
N SER A 187 -10.50 -22.11 4.39
CA SER A 187 -10.82 -23.32 5.20
C SER A 187 -10.50 -23.11 6.69
N ALA A 188 -11.40 -23.62 7.51
CA ALA A 188 -11.22 -23.72 8.96
C ALA A 188 -10.23 -24.85 9.29
#